data_70b5f4f2b9a288d264082bd67f3e6131
#
_entry.id   70b5f4f2b9a288d264082bd67f3e6131
#
_cell.length_a   1.000
_cell.length_b   1.000
_cell.length_c   1.000
_cell.angle_alpha   90.00
_cell.angle_beta   90.00
_cell.angle_gamma   90.00
#
_symmetry.space_group_name_H-M   'P 1'
#
loop_
_entity.id
_entity.type
_entity.pdbx_description
1 polymer ?
#
loop_
_entity_poly.entity_id
_entity_poly.type
_entity_poly.pdbx_seq_one_letter_code
_entity_poly.pdbx_strand_id
1 'polypeptide(L)'
;VTAVMLSDMKDQLEKCLNGYYDANGISEVEELQKIAAEEQEAREAASGDSKTIAIAGACRRIGTTTMAVQVIRYIQMQGKTACYIQMNDSSYINDMKDWYTVTEDKELGLVTFQGVDHYYDLNKIRNVIEKHYDYYVYDYGTYFDGNFNKVSFLERDIQIFVVGSEPGEMTDTRKILESSFYNTSN
;
A
#
# COMPACT_ATOMS: atom_id res chain seq x y z
N VAL A 1 13.50 -8.33 -21.24
CA VAL A 1 12.52 -8.26 -20.14
C VAL A 1 11.64 -7.02 -20.31
N THR A 2 12.22 -5.87 -20.65
CA THR A 2 11.50 -4.60 -20.88
C THR A 2 10.48 -4.66 -22.02
N ALA A 3 10.72 -5.45 -23.07
CA ALA A 3 9.82 -5.54 -24.21
C ALA A 3 8.51 -6.29 -23.91
N VAL A 4 8.56 -7.32 -23.05
CA VAL A 4 7.36 -8.09 -22.65
C VAL A 4 6.46 -7.27 -21.74
N MET A 5 7.02 -6.50 -20.78
CA MET A 5 6.24 -5.63 -19.90
C MET A 5 5.57 -4.48 -20.66
N LEU A 6 6.26 -3.88 -21.65
CA LEU A 6 5.67 -2.85 -22.49
C LEU A 6 4.56 -3.41 -23.41
N SER A 7 4.70 -4.65 -23.89
CA SER A 7 3.66 -5.34 -24.65
C SER A 7 2.42 -5.60 -23.81
N ASP A 8 2.58 -6.12 -22.57
CA ASP A 8 1.47 -6.40 -21.68
C ASP A 8 0.74 -5.12 -21.23
N MET A 9 1.48 -4.06 -20.94
CA MET A 9 0.90 -2.75 -20.63
C MET A 9 0.15 -2.16 -21.82
N LYS A 10 0.70 -2.30 -23.03
CA LYS A 10 0.06 -1.83 -24.25
C LYS A 10 -1.22 -2.59 -24.56
N ASP A 11 -1.21 -3.92 -24.42
CA ASP A 11 -2.39 -4.78 -24.57
C ASP A 11 -3.47 -4.46 -23.53
N GLN A 12 -3.11 -4.19 -22.30
CA GLN A 12 -4.06 -3.80 -21.26
C GLN A 12 -4.63 -2.40 -21.52
N LEU A 13 -3.81 -1.44 -21.94
CA LEU A 13 -4.25 -0.11 -22.34
C LEU A 13 -5.19 -0.16 -23.56
N GLU A 14 -4.87 -0.97 -24.58
CA GLU A 14 -5.75 -1.14 -25.74
C GLU A 14 -7.07 -1.81 -25.36
N LYS A 15 -7.08 -2.77 -24.42
CA LYS A 15 -8.31 -3.37 -23.89
C LYS A 15 -9.16 -2.37 -23.11
N CYS A 16 -8.53 -1.50 -22.31
CA CYS A 16 -9.22 -0.40 -21.62
C CYS A 16 -9.84 0.59 -22.63
N LEU A 17 -9.08 1.01 -23.63
CA LEU A 17 -9.51 1.97 -24.65
C LEU A 17 -10.62 1.43 -25.57
N ASN A 18 -10.65 0.11 -25.78
CA ASN A 18 -11.64 -0.56 -26.64
C ASN A 18 -12.90 -1.03 -25.89
N GLY A 19 -13.08 -0.61 -24.62
CA GLY A 19 -14.28 -0.95 -23.84
C GLY A 19 -14.40 -2.45 -23.50
N TYR A 20 -13.29 -3.17 -23.43
CA TYR A 20 -13.25 -4.60 -23.13
C TYR A 20 -13.70 -4.92 -21.69
N TYR A 21 -13.61 -3.94 -20.79
CA TYR A 21 -14.08 -4.06 -19.42
C TYR A 21 -15.55 -3.60 -19.36
N ASP A 22 -16.37 -4.33 -18.61
CA ASP A 22 -17.76 -3.94 -18.36
C ASP A 22 -17.84 -2.59 -17.61
N ALA A 23 -19.05 -2.02 -17.52
CA ALA A 23 -19.26 -0.72 -16.90
C ALA A 23 -18.81 -0.67 -15.43
N ASN A 24 -18.75 -1.82 -14.73
CA ASN A 24 -18.27 -1.90 -13.34
C ASN A 24 -16.75 -1.85 -13.27
N GLY A 25 -16.04 -2.49 -14.19
CA GLY A 25 -14.59 -2.45 -14.26
C GLY A 25 -14.05 -1.06 -14.64
N ILE A 26 -14.77 -0.32 -15.46
CA ILE A 26 -14.44 1.08 -15.80
C ILE A 26 -14.60 1.97 -14.57
N SER A 27 -15.67 1.79 -13.80
CA SER A 27 -15.91 2.56 -12.57
C SER A 27 -14.81 2.36 -11.53
N GLU A 28 -14.33 1.12 -11.32
CA GLU A 28 -13.23 0.84 -10.39
C GLU A 28 -11.91 1.48 -10.84
N VAL A 29 -11.60 1.43 -12.13
CA VAL A 29 -10.37 2.03 -12.68
C VAL A 29 -10.42 3.56 -12.60
N GLU A 30 -11.56 4.18 -12.91
CA GLU A 30 -11.75 5.63 -12.78
C GLU A 30 -11.65 6.07 -11.32
N GLU A 31 -12.22 5.30 -10.39
CA GLU A 31 -12.15 5.59 -8.96
C GLU A 31 -10.70 5.48 -8.43
N LEU A 32 -9.96 4.44 -8.83
CA LEU A 32 -8.55 4.29 -8.49
C LEU A 32 -7.67 5.40 -9.10
N GLN A 33 -7.94 5.81 -10.34
CA GLN A 33 -7.23 6.91 -10.97
C GLN A 33 -7.52 8.26 -10.30
N LYS A 34 -8.78 8.47 -9.87
CA LYS A 34 -9.16 9.66 -9.14
C LYS A 34 -8.47 9.73 -7.77
N ILE A 35 -8.45 8.62 -7.04
CA ILE A 35 -7.73 8.52 -5.74
C ILE A 35 -6.24 8.81 -5.93
N ALA A 36 -5.61 8.23 -6.96
CA ALA A 36 -4.20 8.47 -7.26
C ALA A 36 -3.90 9.92 -7.64
N ALA A 37 -4.79 10.56 -8.42
CA ALA A 37 -4.66 11.96 -8.78
C ALA A 37 -4.85 12.90 -7.59
N GLU A 38 -5.84 12.64 -6.73
CA GLU A 38 -6.07 13.40 -5.51
C GLU A 38 -4.90 13.28 -4.52
N GLU A 39 -4.29 12.09 -4.44
CA GLU A 39 -3.09 11.85 -3.63
C GLU A 39 -1.89 12.62 -4.16
N GLN A 40 -1.70 12.66 -5.49
CA GLN A 40 -0.61 13.39 -6.12
C GLN A 40 -0.77 14.90 -5.97
N GLU A 41 -1.97 15.44 -6.19
CA GLU A 41 -2.26 16.86 -5.96
C GLU A 41 -2.06 17.26 -4.50
N ALA A 42 -2.48 16.42 -3.55
CA ALA A 42 -2.28 16.68 -2.13
C ALA A 42 -0.80 16.63 -1.72
N ARG A 43 0.01 15.75 -2.33
CA ARG A 43 1.48 15.70 -2.15
C ARG A 43 2.15 16.96 -2.66
N GLU A 44 1.76 17.44 -3.84
CA GLU A 44 2.31 18.67 -4.44
C GLU A 44 1.93 19.91 -3.61
N ALA A 45 0.72 19.94 -3.03
CA ALA A 45 0.25 21.02 -2.16
C ALA A 45 0.90 20.99 -0.77
N ALA A 46 1.22 19.80 -0.27
CA ALA A 46 1.88 19.59 1.02
C ALA A 46 3.41 19.70 0.91
N SER A 47 3.97 20.74 0.31
CA SER A 47 5.41 20.93 0.06
C SER A 47 6.29 20.82 1.33
N GLY A 48 6.18 19.70 2.02
CA GLY A 48 6.97 19.27 3.17
C GLY A 48 7.63 17.93 2.84
N ASP A 49 8.78 17.68 3.43
CA ASP A 49 9.69 16.53 3.24
C ASP A 49 9.10 15.17 3.72
N SER A 50 7.79 14.94 3.50
CA SER A 50 7.08 13.71 3.87
C SER A 50 7.50 12.56 2.98
N LYS A 51 7.74 11.37 3.56
CA LYS A 51 8.15 10.15 2.84
C LYS A 51 7.11 9.06 2.92
N THR A 52 7.04 8.25 1.90
CA THR A 52 6.13 7.12 1.79
C THR A 52 6.88 5.80 1.81
N ILE A 53 6.39 4.85 2.61
CA ILE A 53 6.96 3.52 2.76
C ILE A 53 5.89 2.50 2.40
N ALA A 54 6.14 1.70 1.38
CA ALA A 54 5.30 0.57 1.01
C ALA A 54 5.83 -0.72 1.61
N ILE A 55 4.96 -1.51 2.23
CA ILE A 55 5.33 -2.81 2.78
C ILE A 55 4.44 -3.90 2.19
N ALA A 56 5.06 -4.94 1.63
CA ALA A 56 4.38 -6.10 1.07
C ALA A 56 5.00 -7.40 1.57
N GLY A 57 4.20 -8.43 1.76
CA GLY A 57 4.65 -9.76 2.16
C GLY A 57 4.74 -10.71 0.98
N ALA A 58 5.70 -11.63 1.01
CA ALA A 58 5.84 -12.69 0.01
C ALA A 58 4.64 -13.65 0.02
N CYS A 59 4.11 -13.95 1.20
CA CYS A 59 2.96 -14.84 1.37
C CYS A 59 2.09 -14.37 2.53
N ARG A 60 0.93 -15.01 2.68
CA ARG A 60 0.00 -14.72 3.78
C ARG A 60 0.63 -15.09 5.12
N ARG A 61 0.31 -14.30 6.16
CA ARG A 61 0.78 -14.48 7.54
C ARG A 61 2.28 -14.35 7.76
N ILE A 62 3.02 -13.80 6.81
CA ILE A 62 4.46 -13.57 6.95
C ILE A 62 4.80 -12.39 7.89
N GLY A 63 3.79 -11.66 8.36
CA GLY A 63 3.98 -10.56 9.29
C GLY A 63 4.04 -9.17 8.65
N THR A 64 3.50 -8.98 7.45
CA THR A 64 3.48 -7.69 6.72
C THR A 64 2.93 -6.56 7.59
N THR A 65 1.73 -6.70 8.12
CA THR A 65 1.09 -5.73 9.01
C THR A 65 1.90 -5.49 10.29
N THR A 66 2.45 -6.56 10.87
CA THR A 66 3.33 -6.45 12.05
C THR A 66 4.56 -5.62 11.74
N MET A 67 5.19 -5.84 10.58
CA MET A 67 6.35 -5.06 10.12
C MET A 67 5.95 -3.59 9.92
N ALA A 68 4.80 -3.32 9.30
CA ALA A 68 4.32 -1.95 9.10
C ALA A 68 4.19 -1.20 10.44
N VAL A 69 3.55 -1.80 11.43
CA VAL A 69 3.41 -1.20 12.77
C VAL A 69 4.78 -1.04 13.46
N GLN A 70 5.71 -1.99 13.32
CA GLN A 70 7.04 -1.87 13.90
C GLN A 70 7.85 -0.74 13.26
N VAL A 71 7.76 -0.56 11.94
CA VAL A 71 8.39 0.56 11.23
C VAL A 71 7.85 1.89 11.75
N ILE A 72 6.51 2.02 11.91
CA ILE A 72 5.91 3.23 12.47
C ILE A 72 6.44 3.52 13.87
N ARG A 73 6.44 2.52 14.75
CA ARG A 73 6.94 2.68 16.12
C ARG A 73 8.42 3.08 16.16
N TYR A 74 9.22 2.48 15.28
CA TYR A 74 10.63 2.86 15.16
C TYR A 74 10.78 4.34 14.74
N ILE A 75 10.00 4.80 13.75
CA ILE A 75 9.99 6.19 13.32
C ILE A 75 9.57 7.13 14.46
N GLN A 76 8.53 6.76 15.22
CA GLN A 76 8.06 7.52 16.37
C GLN A 76 9.14 7.61 17.49
N MET A 77 9.89 6.53 17.71
CA MET A 77 11.03 6.53 18.65
C MET A 77 12.14 7.49 18.24
N GLN A 78 12.26 7.81 16.95
CA GLN A 78 13.20 8.82 16.44
C GLN A 78 12.63 10.27 16.54
N GLY A 79 11.48 10.45 17.19
CA GLY A 79 10.83 11.75 17.34
C GLY A 79 10.12 12.26 16.09
N LYS A 80 9.84 11.38 15.12
CA LYS A 80 9.11 11.69 13.89
C LYS A 80 7.67 11.20 13.97
N THR A 81 6.80 11.80 13.18
CA THR A 81 5.40 11.39 13.05
C THR A 81 5.22 10.37 11.93
N ALA A 82 4.39 9.35 12.16
CA ALA A 82 4.06 8.36 11.14
C ALA A 82 2.66 7.80 11.35
N CYS A 83 1.99 7.42 10.25
CA CYS A 83 0.70 6.77 10.27
C CYS A 83 0.70 5.47 9.44
N TYR A 84 -0.27 4.61 9.73
CA TYR A 84 -0.54 3.37 9.00
C TYR A 84 -1.68 3.59 8.01
N ILE A 85 -1.51 3.12 6.77
CA ILE A 85 -2.54 3.16 5.73
C ILE A 85 -2.77 1.74 5.22
N GLN A 86 -4.01 1.25 5.35
CA GLN A 86 -4.39 -0.07 4.89
C GLN A 86 -4.67 -0.05 3.38
N MET A 87 -3.87 -0.79 2.61
CA MET A 87 -4.00 -0.95 1.15
C MET A 87 -4.46 -2.35 0.75
N ASN A 88 -4.95 -3.14 1.71
CA ASN A 88 -5.35 -4.53 1.53
C ASN A 88 -6.70 -4.81 2.19
N ASP A 89 -7.33 -5.93 1.84
CA ASP A 89 -8.65 -6.33 2.33
C ASP A 89 -8.58 -7.14 3.64
N SER A 90 -7.52 -6.98 4.45
CA SER A 90 -7.42 -7.71 5.71
C SER A 90 -8.42 -7.21 6.76
N SER A 91 -8.83 -8.10 7.65
CA SER A 91 -9.70 -7.76 8.78
C SER A 91 -8.98 -7.02 9.92
N TYR A 92 -7.69 -6.71 9.78
CA TYR A 92 -6.83 -6.22 10.86
C TYR A 92 -7.43 -5.06 11.67
N ILE A 93 -7.93 -4.02 10.99
CA ILE A 93 -8.52 -2.86 11.69
C ILE A 93 -9.89 -3.21 12.30
N ASN A 94 -10.69 -4.07 11.66
CA ASN A 94 -11.95 -4.55 12.22
C ASN A 94 -11.71 -5.41 13.45
N ASP A 95 -10.77 -6.35 13.38
CA ASP A 95 -10.39 -7.17 14.52
C ASP A 95 -9.85 -6.31 15.67
N MET A 96 -9.11 -5.25 15.35
CA MET A 96 -8.65 -4.29 16.37
C MET A 96 -9.81 -3.58 17.07
N LYS A 97 -10.86 -3.18 16.35
CA LYS A 97 -12.06 -2.56 16.93
C LYS A 97 -12.84 -3.54 17.79
N ASP A 98 -12.90 -4.81 17.39
CA ASP A 98 -13.70 -5.82 18.06
C ASP A 98 -13.05 -6.30 19.39
N TRP A 99 -11.72 -6.34 19.43
CA TRP A 99 -11.00 -6.95 20.54
C TRP A 99 -10.26 -5.98 21.47
N TYR A 100 -10.12 -4.70 21.06
CA TYR A 100 -9.36 -3.72 21.83
C TYR A 100 -10.13 -2.43 22.04
N THR A 101 -9.77 -1.70 23.08
CA THR A 101 -10.26 -0.32 23.26
C THR A 101 -9.49 0.61 22.32
N VAL A 102 -10.19 1.16 21.36
CA VAL A 102 -9.63 2.06 20.33
C VAL A 102 -10.39 3.39 20.32
N THR A 103 -9.76 4.42 19.79
CA THR A 103 -10.45 5.68 19.44
C THR A 103 -10.72 5.68 17.94
N GLU A 104 -11.98 5.83 17.55
CA GLU A 104 -12.39 5.86 16.14
C GLU A 104 -12.90 7.24 15.76
N ASP A 105 -12.41 7.75 14.62
CA ASP A 105 -12.95 8.90 13.91
C ASP A 105 -13.49 8.44 12.54
N LYS A 106 -14.81 8.28 12.46
CA LYS A 106 -15.49 7.81 11.25
C LYS A 106 -15.47 8.82 10.12
N GLU A 107 -15.36 10.12 10.43
CA GLU A 107 -15.30 11.16 9.40
C GLU A 107 -13.96 11.13 8.67
N LEU A 108 -12.89 10.81 9.38
CA LEU A 108 -11.54 10.67 8.83
C LEU A 108 -11.22 9.25 8.36
N GLY A 109 -12.06 8.25 8.67
CA GLY A 109 -11.74 6.85 8.42
C GLY A 109 -10.51 6.37 9.22
N LEU A 110 -10.41 6.81 10.46
CA LEU A 110 -9.24 6.68 11.32
C LEU A 110 -9.58 5.86 12.58
N VAL A 111 -8.69 4.95 12.92
CA VAL A 111 -8.66 4.27 14.23
C VAL A 111 -7.32 4.52 14.88
N THR A 112 -7.30 5.07 16.09
CA THR A 112 -6.06 5.23 16.87
C THR A 112 -5.97 4.13 17.91
N PHE A 113 -4.87 3.38 17.86
CA PHE A 113 -4.56 2.30 18.80
C PHE A 113 -3.10 2.37 19.23
N GLN A 114 -2.87 2.38 20.54
CA GLN A 114 -1.54 2.44 21.16
C GLN A 114 -0.64 3.55 20.57
N GLY A 115 -1.20 4.71 20.29
CA GLY A 115 -0.46 5.87 19.76
C GLY A 115 -0.11 5.78 18.27
N VAL A 116 -0.68 4.81 17.55
CA VAL A 116 -0.56 4.71 16.09
C VAL A 116 -1.91 5.02 15.46
N ASP A 117 -1.92 5.91 14.49
CA ASP A 117 -3.07 6.25 13.67
C ASP A 117 -3.16 5.28 12.49
N HIS A 118 -4.30 4.58 12.37
CA HIS A 118 -4.58 3.58 11.34
C HIS A 118 -5.72 4.04 10.45
N TYR A 119 -5.42 4.30 9.19
CA TYR A 119 -6.40 4.71 8.17
C TYR A 119 -6.85 3.50 7.36
N TYR A 120 -8.17 3.34 7.23
CA TYR A 120 -8.80 2.19 6.55
C TYR A 120 -9.68 2.59 5.37
N ASP A 121 -9.97 3.87 5.18
CA ASP A 121 -10.82 4.37 4.10
C ASP A 121 -9.97 5.20 3.12
N LEU A 122 -9.59 4.56 2.01
CA LEU A 122 -8.77 5.20 0.97
C LEU A 122 -9.47 6.37 0.29
N ASN A 123 -10.81 6.40 0.27
CA ASN A 123 -11.56 7.55 -0.28
C ASN A 123 -11.32 8.84 0.51
N LYS A 124 -10.78 8.72 1.71
CA LYS A 124 -10.44 9.83 2.61
C LYS A 124 -8.94 10.13 2.67
N ILE A 125 -8.17 9.61 1.73
CA ILE A 125 -6.70 9.74 1.70
C ILE A 125 -6.24 11.21 1.74
N ARG A 126 -7.00 12.11 1.14
CA ARG A 126 -6.73 13.55 1.19
C ARG A 126 -6.68 14.06 2.63
N ASN A 127 -7.63 13.67 3.48
CA ASN A 127 -7.66 14.06 4.89
C ASN A 127 -6.45 13.53 5.67
N VAL A 128 -5.92 12.36 5.24
CA VAL A 128 -4.70 11.77 5.83
C VAL A 128 -3.49 12.63 5.52
N ILE A 129 -3.36 13.08 4.28
CA ILE A 129 -2.23 13.90 3.82
C ILE A 129 -2.28 15.29 4.47
N GLU A 130 -3.47 15.87 4.65
CA GLU A 130 -3.65 17.16 5.35
C GLU A 130 -3.21 17.15 6.82
N LYS A 131 -3.07 15.97 7.44
CA LYS A 131 -2.51 15.84 8.81
C LYS A 131 -0.98 15.98 8.89
N HIS A 132 -0.28 16.02 7.75
CA HIS A 132 1.17 16.28 7.67
C HIS A 132 2.03 15.37 8.55
N TYR A 133 1.98 14.04 8.31
CA TYR A 133 2.95 13.12 8.91
C TYR A 133 4.31 13.21 8.20
N ASP A 134 5.40 13.00 8.93
CA ASP A 134 6.74 12.85 8.32
C ASP A 134 6.83 11.58 7.46
N TYR A 135 6.08 10.52 7.84
CA TYR A 135 6.05 9.26 7.11
C TYR A 135 4.64 8.68 6.99
N TYR A 136 4.32 8.18 5.81
CA TYR A 136 3.11 7.43 5.51
C TYR A 136 3.50 5.98 5.21
N VAL A 137 3.05 5.04 6.04
CA VAL A 137 3.38 3.61 5.91
C VAL A 137 2.19 2.85 5.37
N TYR A 138 2.32 2.36 4.14
CA TYR A 138 1.29 1.67 3.39
C TYR A 138 1.46 0.15 3.51
N ASP A 139 0.47 -0.54 4.09
CA ASP A 139 0.42 -2.00 4.16
C ASP A 139 -0.34 -2.56 2.96
N TYR A 140 0.40 -3.08 2.00
CA TYR A 140 -0.14 -3.67 0.77
C TYR A 140 -0.57 -5.13 0.92
N GLY A 141 -0.38 -5.76 2.10
CA GLY A 141 -0.69 -7.17 2.31
C GLY A 141 0.25 -8.10 1.55
N THR A 142 -0.30 -9.06 0.81
CA THR A 142 0.48 -10.08 0.10
C THR A 142 0.68 -9.71 -1.37
N TYR A 143 1.92 -9.73 -1.83
CA TYR A 143 2.33 -9.30 -3.18
C TYR A 143 1.64 -10.08 -4.32
N PHE A 144 1.33 -11.35 -4.10
CA PHE A 144 0.69 -12.21 -5.11
C PHE A 144 -0.85 -12.25 -5.00
N ASP A 145 -1.46 -11.48 -4.13
CA ASP A 145 -2.91 -11.34 -4.08
C ASP A 145 -3.43 -10.61 -5.34
N GLY A 146 -4.60 -11.03 -5.84
CA GLY A 146 -5.17 -10.50 -7.08
C GLY A 146 -5.46 -8.99 -7.05
N ASN A 147 -5.68 -8.44 -5.86
CA ASN A 147 -5.97 -7.02 -5.64
C ASN A 147 -4.71 -6.18 -5.35
N PHE A 148 -3.51 -6.77 -5.45
CA PHE A 148 -2.27 -6.05 -5.18
C PHE A 148 -1.97 -5.01 -6.28
N ASN A 149 -1.98 -3.74 -5.93
CA ASN A 149 -1.66 -2.67 -6.86
C ASN A 149 -0.15 -2.46 -6.97
N LYS A 150 0.46 -3.11 -7.98
CA LYS A 150 1.91 -3.04 -8.23
C LYS A 150 2.40 -1.64 -8.58
N VAL A 151 1.62 -0.88 -9.33
CA VAL A 151 2.00 0.48 -9.75
C VAL A 151 2.08 1.37 -8.52
N SER A 152 1.02 1.44 -7.74
CA SER A 152 0.98 2.22 -6.51
C SER A 152 2.07 1.81 -5.51
N PHE A 153 2.39 0.51 -5.41
CA PHE A 153 3.49 0.04 -4.57
C PHE A 153 4.86 0.59 -5.01
N LEU A 154 5.12 0.59 -6.32
CA LEU A 154 6.39 1.05 -6.90
C LEU A 154 6.57 2.58 -6.90
N GLU A 155 5.48 3.32 -6.83
CA GLU A 155 5.51 4.79 -6.77
C GLU A 155 5.88 5.33 -5.39
N ARG A 156 5.94 4.48 -4.36
CA ARG A 156 6.37 4.91 -3.02
C ARG A 156 7.87 5.13 -2.95
N ASP A 157 8.32 6.03 -2.07
CA ASP A 157 9.74 6.38 -1.94
C ASP A 157 10.60 5.20 -1.47
N ILE A 158 10.03 4.35 -0.61
CA ILE A 158 10.70 3.17 -0.05
C ILE A 158 9.80 1.95 -0.18
N GLN A 159 10.30 0.86 -0.77
CA GLN A 159 9.60 -0.42 -0.86
C GLN A 159 10.28 -1.45 0.03
N ILE A 160 9.51 -2.11 0.88
CA ILE A 160 9.97 -3.16 1.78
C ILE A 160 9.20 -4.45 1.48
N PHE A 161 9.94 -5.53 1.19
CA PHE A 161 9.37 -6.87 1.11
C PHE A 161 9.65 -7.65 2.39
N VAL A 162 8.61 -8.15 3.01
CA VAL A 162 8.70 -9.10 4.12
C VAL A 162 8.73 -10.49 3.52
N VAL A 163 9.86 -11.18 3.70
CA VAL A 163 10.10 -12.51 3.16
C VAL A 163 10.42 -13.49 4.28
N GLY A 164 10.22 -14.77 4.04
CA GLY A 164 10.46 -15.80 5.02
C GLY A 164 11.43 -16.88 4.53
N SER A 165 12.00 -17.61 5.48
CA SER A 165 12.97 -18.68 5.24
C SER A 165 12.44 -20.08 5.58
N GLU A 166 11.21 -20.18 6.09
CA GLU A 166 10.59 -21.46 6.36
C GLU A 166 10.25 -22.21 5.06
N PRO A 167 10.26 -23.55 5.05
CA PRO A 167 10.04 -24.32 3.84
C PRO A 167 8.75 -23.96 3.07
N GLY A 168 7.67 -23.59 3.77
CA GLY A 168 6.41 -23.17 3.18
C GLY A 168 6.44 -21.77 2.56
N GLU A 169 7.40 -20.93 2.91
CA GLU A 169 7.53 -19.53 2.50
C GLU A 169 8.56 -19.34 1.39
N MET A 170 9.51 -20.29 1.26
CA MET A 170 10.63 -20.19 0.34
C MET A 170 10.23 -20.04 -1.12
N THR A 171 9.15 -20.70 -1.54
CA THR A 171 8.69 -20.63 -2.94
C THR A 171 8.26 -19.21 -3.31
N ASP A 172 7.49 -18.55 -2.46
CA ASP A 172 7.01 -17.20 -2.74
C ASP A 172 8.10 -16.14 -2.49
N THR A 173 8.96 -16.35 -1.49
CA THR A 173 10.18 -15.57 -1.30
C THR A 173 11.04 -15.57 -2.57
N ARG A 174 11.28 -16.75 -3.15
CA ARG A 174 12.07 -16.90 -4.38
C ARG A 174 11.43 -16.17 -5.57
N LYS A 175 10.11 -16.26 -5.74
CA LYS A 175 9.40 -15.55 -6.81
C LYS A 175 9.57 -14.03 -6.72
N ILE A 176 9.57 -13.46 -5.50
CA ILE A 176 9.84 -12.03 -5.32
C ILE A 176 11.27 -11.71 -5.71
N LEU A 177 12.26 -12.47 -5.22
CA LEU A 177 13.67 -12.24 -5.53
C LEU A 177 13.99 -12.39 -7.02
N GLU A 178 13.30 -13.29 -7.71
CA GLU A 178 13.42 -13.49 -9.16
C GLU A 178 12.55 -12.51 -9.98
N SER A 179 11.64 -11.76 -9.34
CA SER A 179 10.83 -10.79 -10.04
C SER A 179 11.69 -9.65 -10.59
N SER A 180 11.29 -9.12 -11.75
CA SER A 180 12.04 -8.13 -12.53
C SER A 180 12.35 -6.81 -11.80
N PHE A 181 11.86 -6.62 -10.59
CA PHE A 181 12.16 -5.44 -9.77
C PHE A 181 13.60 -5.40 -9.27
N TYR A 182 14.27 -6.56 -9.16
CA TYR A 182 15.66 -6.65 -8.71
C TYR A 182 16.66 -6.90 -9.84
N ASN A 183 16.20 -7.15 -11.07
CA ASN A 183 17.06 -7.44 -12.22
C ASN A 183 17.50 -6.21 -13.02
N THR A 184 17.42 -5.02 -12.47
CA THR A 184 17.90 -3.78 -13.13
C THR A 184 19.35 -3.43 -12.78
N SER A 185 20.17 -4.40 -12.38
CA SER A 185 21.59 -4.21 -12.13
C SER A 185 22.40 -5.13 -13.04
N ASN A 186 22.45 -4.79 -14.35
CA ASN A 186 23.59 -5.11 -15.24
C ASN A 186 23.57 -4.13 -16.43
#